data_fd662ae76ba0040628a0a9cb3408063a
#
_entry.id   fd662ae76ba0040628a0a9cb3408063a
#
_cell.length_a   1.000
_cell.length_b   1.000
_cell.length_c   1.000
_cell.angle_alpha   90.00
_cell.angle_beta   90.00
_cell.angle_gamma   90.00
#
_symmetry.space_group_name_H-M   'P 1'
#
loop_
_entity.id
_entity.type
_entity.pdbx_description
1 polymer ?
#
loop_
_entity_poly.entity_id
_entity_poly.type
_entity_poly.pdbx_seq_one_letter_code
_entity_poly.pdbx_strand_id
1 'polypeptide(L)'
;CLLAGGMPVFSQTYQELCDRAITYTEQDSLPQAEEYIRQALKLEPANPHNALLFSNLGTIQRRQRQYEQALESYNFALNIAPRAVPILLNRAAVYMELGRNNLAQADYSLVLYLEKNNEEALLMRAYIYMQQREYKMAKADYERLLKVNPASYNGRLGLATLEQKEGKYEEA
;
A
#
# COMPACT_ATOMS: atom_id res chain seq x y z
N CYS A 1 -48.32 -27.89 23.41
CA CYS A 1 -47.32 -27.87 22.35
C CYS A 1 -47.06 -26.42 21.90
N LEU A 2 -46.02 -25.83 22.45
CA LEU A 2 -45.53 -24.52 22.00
C LEU A 2 -44.46 -24.77 20.94
N LEU A 3 -44.80 -24.52 19.68
CA LEU A 3 -43.85 -24.43 18.58
C LEU A 3 -43.05 -23.13 18.75
N ALA A 4 -41.87 -23.23 19.32
CA ALA A 4 -40.89 -22.16 19.23
C ALA A 4 -40.47 -22.03 17.77
N GLY A 5 -41.14 -21.15 17.05
CA GLY A 5 -40.71 -20.72 15.73
C GLY A 5 -39.36 -20.01 15.84
N GLY A 6 -38.27 -20.76 15.68
CA GLY A 6 -36.95 -20.18 15.49
C GLY A 6 -37.02 -19.30 14.26
N MET A 7 -36.86 -17.97 14.41
CA MET A 7 -36.62 -17.10 13.28
C MET A 7 -35.39 -17.65 12.54
N PRO A 8 -35.44 -17.74 11.21
CA PRO A 8 -34.25 -18.11 10.46
C PRO A 8 -33.16 -17.09 10.79
N VAL A 9 -32.10 -17.55 11.43
CA VAL A 9 -30.87 -16.76 11.53
C VAL A 9 -30.37 -16.69 10.12
N PHE A 10 -30.65 -15.58 9.41
CA PHE A 10 -30.07 -15.32 8.11
C PHE A 10 -28.56 -15.24 8.31
N SER A 11 -27.86 -16.29 7.92
CA SER A 11 -26.39 -16.22 7.88
C SER A 11 -26.01 -15.14 6.86
N GLN A 12 -25.19 -14.19 7.29
CA GLN A 12 -24.71 -13.15 6.39
C GLN A 12 -23.94 -13.77 5.25
N THR A 13 -24.18 -13.28 4.04
CA THR A 13 -23.42 -13.68 2.85
C THR A 13 -22.06 -13.01 2.84
N TYR A 14 -21.12 -13.60 2.09
CA TYR A 14 -19.80 -12.98 1.85
C TYR A 14 -19.94 -11.54 1.36
N GLN A 15 -20.85 -11.28 0.41
CA GLN A 15 -21.06 -9.94 -0.14
C GLN A 15 -21.58 -8.96 0.92
N GLU A 16 -22.54 -9.35 1.74
CA GLU A 16 -23.06 -8.50 2.82
C GLU A 16 -21.97 -8.14 3.83
N LEU A 17 -21.06 -9.06 4.14
CA LEU A 17 -19.94 -8.80 5.03
C LEU A 17 -18.95 -7.81 4.40
N CYS A 18 -18.67 -7.95 3.10
CA CYS A 18 -17.83 -7.01 2.35
C CYS A 18 -18.45 -5.60 2.32
N ASP A 19 -19.73 -5.49 2.03
CA ASP A 19 -20.44 -4.20 1.95
C ASP A 19 -20.45 -3.50 3.32
N ARG A 20 -20.63 -4.23 4.41
CA ARG A 20 -20.52 -3.69 5.78
C ARG A 20 -19.10 -3.24 6.09
N ALA A 21 -18.09 -4.01 5.70
CA ALA A 21 -16.70 -3.63 5.90
C ALA A 21 -16.38 -2.29 5.19
N ILE A 22 -16.86 -2.12 3.96
CA ILE A 22 -16.72 -0.86 3.21
C ILE A 22 -17.41 0.28 3.95
N THR A 23 -18.68 0.10 4.34
CA THR A 23 -19.46 1.12 5.06
C THR A 23 -18.76 1.57 6.33
N TYR A 24 -18.24 0.65 7.15
CA TYR A 24 -17.53 1.00 8.37
C TYR A 24 -16.17 1.66 8.10
N THR A 25 -15.49 1.30 7.00
CA THR A 25 -14.26 1.99 6.58
C THR A 25 -14.52 3.44 6.20
N GLU A 26 -15.60 3.71 5.47
CA GLU A 26 -16.03 5.06 5.09
C GLU A 26 -16.44 5.91 6.30
N GLN A 27 -17.00 5.29 7.33
CA GLN A 27 -17.36 5.92 8.61
C GLN A 27 -16.19 6.07 9.58
N ASP A 28 -14.98 5.72 9.15
CA ASP A 28 -13.77 5.68 10.00
C ASP A 28 -13.87 4.77 11.23
N SER A 29 -14.80 3.81 11.21
CA SER A 29 -15.00 2.82 12.26
C SER A 29 -14.13 1.59 12.01
N LEU A 30 -12.80 1.79 12.10
CA LEU A 30 -11.80 0.80 11.68
C LEU A 30 -11.89 -0.55 12.39
N PRO A 31 -12.16 -0.65 13.72
CA PRO A 31 -12.30 -1.95 14.38
C PRO A 31 -13.48 -2.75 13.85
N GLN A 32 -14.61 -2.11 13.56
CA GLN A 32 -15.79 -2.78 13.00
C GLN A 32 -15.53 -3.22 11.56
N ALA A 33 -14.87 -2.36 10.75
CA ALA A 33 -14.48 -2.72 9.40
C ALA A 33 -13.59 -3.97 9.39
N GLU A 34 -12.58 -4.02 10.26
CA GLU A 34 -11.68 -5.16 10.40
C GLU A 34 -12.45 -6.45 10.78
N GLU A 35 -13.39 -6.37 11.72
CA GLU A 35 -14.20 -7.51 12.15
C GLU A 35 -15.00 -8.10 10.98
N TYR A 36 -15.67 -7.24 10.16
CA TYR A 36 -16.43 -7.71 9.01
C TYR A 36 -15.54 -8.31 7.92
N ILE A 37 -14.34 -7.74 7.68
CA ILE A 37 -13.35 -8.33 6.76
C ILE A 37 -12.95 -9.73 7.22
N ARG A 38 -12.65 -9.91 8.53
CA ARG A 38 -12.26 -11.22 9.08
C ARG A 38 -13.37 -12.24 8.98
N GLN A 39 -14.63 -11.84 9.17
CA GLN A 39 -15.78 -12.71 8.98
C GLN A 39 -15.93 -13.14 7.52
N ALA A 40 -15.78 -12.23 6.56
CA ALA A 40 -15.83 -12.54 5.13
C ALA A 40 -14.71 -13.52 4.73
N LEU A 41 -13.48 -13.27 5.16
CA LEU A 41 -12.33 -14.13 4.90
C LEU A 41 -12.51 -15.54 5.49
N LYS A 42 -13.16 -15.64 6.67
CA LYS A 42 -13.46 -16.92 7.31
C LYS A 42 -14.57 -17.67 6.58
N LEU A 43 -15.56 -16.95 6.05
CA LEU A 43 -16.70 -17.53 5.34
C LEU A 43 -16.27 -18.14 4.00
N GLU A 44 -15.45 -17.43 3.24
CA GLU A 44 -14.97 -17.87 1.93
C GLU A 44 -13.43 -17.73 1.80
N PRO A 45 -12.64 -18.59 2.45
CA PRO A 45 -11.20 -18.44 2.52
C PRO A 45 -10.48 -18.58 1.17
N ALA A 46 -11.08 -19.27 0.20
CA ALA A 46 -10.53 -19.48 -1.14
C ALA A 46 -11.09 -18.52 -2.19
N ASN A 47 -11.86 -17.49 -1.80
CA ASN A 47 -12.42 -16.54 -2.76
C ASN A 47 -11.31 -15.69 -3.38
N PRO A 48 -11.22 -15.61 -4.73
CA PRO A 48 -10.18 -14.81 -5.39
C PRO A 48 -10.29 -13.31 -5.10
N HIS A 49 -11.47 -12.80 -4.71
CA HIS A 49 -11.66 -11.41 -4.28
C HIS A 49 -11.04 -11.11 -2.91
N ASN A 50 -10.58 -12.12 -2.18
CA ASN A 50 -9.90 -11.94 -0.90
C ASN A 50 -8.60 -11.12 -1.03
N ALA A 51 -7.99 -11.01 -2.21
CA ALA A 51 -6.87 -10.09 -2.43
C ALA A 51 -7.23 -8.66 -2.04
N LEU A 52 -8.44 -8.18 -2.40
CA LEU A 52 -8.93 -6.86 -2.04
C LEU A 52 -9.21 -6.77 -0.53
N LEU A 53 -9.83 -7.79 0.06
CA LEU A 53 -10.11 -7.80 1.50
C LEU A 53 -8.82 -7.76 2.33
N PHE A 54 -7.81 -8.55 1.98
CA PHE A 54 -6.51 -8.51 2.63
C PHE A 54 -5.82 -7.16 2.44
N SER A 55 -5.93 -6.54 1.25
CA SER A 55 -5.40 -5.20 1.00
C SER A 55 -6.08 -4.14 1.89
N ASN A 56 -7.40 -4.19 2.00
CA ASN A 56 -8.16 -3.29 2.86
C ASN A 56 -7.82 -3.51 4.34
N LEU A 57 -7.69 -4.76 4.77
CA LEU A 57 -7.26 -5.10 6.13
C LEU A 57 -5.87 -4.51 6.42
N GLY A 58 -4.92 -4.69 5.52
CA GLY A 58 -3.59 -4.09 5.65
C GLY A 58 -3.63 -2.56 5.76
N THR A 59 -4.49 -1.92 4.99
CA THR A 59 -4.68 -0.45 5.05
C THR A 59 -5.27 0.00 6.39
N ILE A 60 -6.25 -0.72 6.92
CA ILE A 60 -6.83 -0.45 8.25
C ILE A 60 -5.75 -0.61 9.33
N GLN A 61 -5.02 -1.72 9.31
CA GLN A 61 -3.95 -2.01 10.26
C GLN A 61 -2.81 -0.97 10.19
N ARG A 62 -2.44 -0.52 8.99
CA ARG A 62 -1.48 0.58 8.82
C ARG A 62 -1.98 1.88 9.47
N ARG A 63 -3.23 2.25 9.29
CA ARG A 63 -3.85 3.44 9.93
C ARG A 63 -3.87 3.32 11.46
N GLN A 64 -4.01 2.10 12.00
CA GLN A 64 -3.91 1.79 13.42
C GLN A 64 -2.46 1.65 13.92
N ARG A 65 -1.46 1.88 13.06
CA ARG A 65 -0.02 1.69 13.31
C ARG A 65 0.39 0.25 13.65
N GLN A 66 -0.42 -0.72 13.24
CA GLN A 66 -0.14 -2.15 13.38
C GLN A 66 0.66 -2.63 12.15
N TYR A 67 1.88 -2.11 11.98
CA TYR A 67 2.64 -2.23 10.74
C TYR A 67 3.00 -3.67 10.36
N GLU A 68 3.39 -4.50 11.32
CA GLU A 68 3.72 -5.91 11.03
C GLU A 68 2.49 -6.68 10.57
N GLN A 69 1.34 -6.47 11.20
CA GLN A 69 0.07 -7.08 10.78
C GLN A 69 -0.35 -6.58 9.39
N ALA A 70 -0.15 -5.29 9.11
CA ALA A 70 -0.40 -4.73 7.78
C ALA A 70 0.47 -5.42 6.71
N LEU A 71 1.75 -5.67 6.99
CA LEU A 71 2.63 -6.41 6.09
C LEU A 71 2.16 -7.84 5.84
N GLU A 72 1.71 -8.55 6.88
CA GLU A 72 1.13 -9.89 6.73
C GLU A 72 -0.10 -9.86 5.81
N SER A 73 -1.00 -8.90 6.04
CA SER A 73 -2.20 -8.75 5.22
C SER A 73 -1.86 -8.43 3.76
N TYR A 74 -0.94 -7.51 3.50
CA TYR A 74 -0.48 -7.23 2.13
C TYR A 74 0.23 -8.42 1.48
N ASN A 75 0.98 -9.21 2.26
CA ASN A 75 1.61 -10.43 1.76
C ASN A 75 0.55 -11.46 1.32
N PHE A 76 -0.52 -11.66 2.12
CA PHE A 76 -1.64 -12.51 1.70
C PHE A 76 -2.33 -11.99 0.44
N ALA A 77 -2.54 -10.68 0.35
CA ALA A 77 -3.11 -10.06 -0.84
C ALA A 77 -2.24 -10.30 -2.09
N LEU A 78 -0.91 -10.13 -1.96
CA LEU A 78 0.04 -10.32 -3.06
C LEU A 78 0.29 -11.80 -3.41
N ASN A 79 0.05 -12.74 -2.48
CA ASN A 79 0.04 -14.17 -2.82
C ASN A 79 -1.11 -14.52 -3.78
N ILE A 80 -2.24 -13.81 -3.67
CA ILE A 80 -3.38 -13.98 -4.58
C ILE A 80 -3.19 -13.16 -5.85
N ALA A 81 -2.73 -11.92 -5.72
CA ALA A 81 -2.59 -10.95 -6.81
C ALA A 81 -1.16 -10.35 -6.86
N PRO A 82 -0.14 -11.09 -7.32
CA PRO A 82 1.28 -10.73 -7.17
C PRO A 82 1.71 -9.49 -7.96
N ARG A 83 0.91 -9.04 -8.90
CA ARG A 83 1.19 -7.87 -9.75
C ARG A 83 0.23 -6.70 -9.49
N ALA A 84 -0.49 -6.71 -8.37
CA ALA A 84 -1.42 -5.65 -8.02
C ALA A 84 -0.64 -4.40 -7.55
N VAL A 85 -0.45 -3.45 -8.46
CA VAL A 85 0.32 -2.22 -8.21
C VAL A 85 -0.15 -1.46 -6.97
N PRO A 86 -1.46 -1.25 -6.71
CA PRO A 86 -1.89 -0.56 -5.49
C PRO A 86 -1.44 -1.28 -4.20
N ILE A 87 -1.40 -2.61 -4.20
CA ILE A 87 -1.00 -3.39 -3.03
C ILE A 87 0.52 -3.29 -2.81
N LEU A 88 1.30 -3.34 -3.89
CA LEU A 88 2.75 -3.14 -3.84
C LEU A 88 3.10 -1.75 -3.30
N LEU A 89 2.42 -0.69 -3.76
CA LEU A 89 2.61 0.67 -3.26
C LEU A 89 2.29 0.78 -1.77
N ASN A 90 1.17 0.20 -1.33
CA ASN A 90 0.77 0.20 0.07
C ASN A 90 1.77 -0.56 0.96
N ARG A 91 2.27 -1.72 0.52
CA ARG A 91 3.29 -2.47 1.26
C ARG A 91 4.62 -1.73 1.32
N ALA A 92 5.05 -1.15 0.21
CA ALA A 92 6.25 -0.31 0.16
C ALA A 92 6.17 0.85 1.15
N ALA A 93 5.01 1.52 1.24
CA ALA A 93 4.80 2.59 2.20
C ALA A 93 4.94 2.11 3.66
N VAL A 94 4.44 0.91 4.00
CA VAL A 94 4.65 0.33 5.35
C VAL A 94 6.12 0.01 5.59
N TYR A 95 6.83 -0.52 4.59
CA TYR A 95 8.28 -0.73 4.70
C TYR A 95 9.03 0.58 4.97
N MET A 96 8.62 1.69 4.31
CA MET A 96 9.19 3.02 4.58
C MET A 96 8.94 3.47 6.02
N GLU A 97 7.73 3.29 6.54
CA GLU A 97 7.38 3.66 7.92
C GLU A 97 8.17 2.84 8.96
N LEU A 98 8.57 1.62 8.62
CA LEU A 98 9.43 0.76 9.43
C LEU A 98 10.95 0.97 9.20
N GLY A 99 11.34 1.90 8.32
CA GLY A 99 12.73 2.13 7.95
C GLY A 99 13.37 0.98 7.14
N ARG A 100 12.55 0.06 6.60
CA ARG A 100 12.99 -1.07 5.78
C ARG A 100 13.15 -0.66 4.32
N ASN A 101 14.00 0.34 4.07
CA ASN A 101 14.13 1.02 2.80
C ASN A 101 14.47 0.09 1.63
N ASN A 102 15.28 -0.94 1.84
CA ASN A 102 15.64 -1.89 0.78
C ASN A 102 14.41 -2.70 0.29
N LEU A 103 13.51 -3.08 1.20
CA LEU A 103 12.28 -3.80 0.85
C LEU A 103 11.28 -2.87 0.15
N ALA A 104 11.15 -1.63 0.62
CA ALA A 104 10.36 -0.62 -0.07
C ALA A 104 10.86 -0.35 -1.49
N GLN A 105 12.18 -0.22 -1.66
CA GLN A 105 12.82 -0.04 -2.96
C GLN A 105 12.53 -1.18 -3.93
N ALA A 106 12.53 -2.43 -3.44
CA ALA A 106 12.20 -3.60 -4.25
C ALA A 106 10.75 -3.53 -4.77
N ASP A 107 9.80 -3.20 -3.90
CA ASP A 107 8.38 -3.05 -4.29
C ASP A 107 8.19 -1.90 -5.28
N TYR A 108 8.77 -0.71 -5.03
CA TYR A 108 8.70 0.41 -5.98
C TYR A 108 9.36 0.06 -7.33
N SER A 109 10.43 -0.72 -7.33
CA SER A 109 11.07 -1.17 -8.56
C SER A 109 10.20 -2.14 -9.34
N LEU A 110 9.47 -3.03 -8.65
CA LEU A 110 8.48 -3.90 -9.28
C LEU A 110 7.30 -3.09 -9.84
N VAL A 111 6.82 -2.09 -9.11
CA VAL A 111 5.80 -1.16 -9.63
C VAL A 111 6.29 -0.51 -10.92
N LEU A 112 7.52 0.02 -10.96
CA LEU A 112 8.08 0.67 -12.14
C LEU A 112 8.40 -0.29 -13.30
N TYR A 113 8.57 -1.57 -13.01
CA TYR A 113 8.62 -2.61 -14.05
C TYR A 113 7.24 -2.84 -14.69
N LEU A 114 6.16 -2.79 -13.89
CA LEU A 114 4.78 -2.96 -14.35
C LEU A 114 4.21 -1.70 -14.97
N GLU A 115 4.44 -0.56 -14.34
CA GLU A 115 3.96 0.78 -14.71
C GLU A 115 5.14 1.75 -14.76
N LYS A 116 5.79 1.82 -15.90
CA LYS A 116 7.04 2.60 -16.07
C LYS A 116 6.97 4.04 -15.59
N ASN A 117 5.81 4.67 -15.66
CA ASN A 117 5.60 6.09 -15.38
C ASN A 117 4.78 6.31 -14.10
N ASN A 118 4.75 5.35 -13.18
CA ASN A 118 4.08 5.52 -11.90
C ASN A 118 4.80 6.61 -11.08
N GLU A 119 4.11 7.74 -10.89
CA GLU A 119 4.70 8.94 -10.28
C GLU A 119 5.09 8.72 -8.82
N GLU A 120 4.24 8.01 -8.05
CA GLU A 120 4.51 7.70 -6.66
C GLU A 120 5.76 6.83 -6.51
N ALA A 121 5.86 5.78 -7.31
CA ALA A 121 7.00 4.89 -7.27
C ALA A 121 8.30 5.57 -7.70
N LEU A 122 8.27 6.45 -8.71
CA LEU A 122 9.43 7.26 -9.10
C LEU A 122 9.87 8.19 -7.97
N LEU A 123 8.93 8.91 -7.37
CA LEU A 123 9.20 9.84 -6.28
C LEU A 123 9.80 9.13 -5.06
N MET A 124 9.15 8.06 -4.63
CA MET A 124 9.54 7.37 -3.39
C MET A 124 10.85 6.59 -3.55
N ARG A 125 11.10 6.00 -4.73
CA ARG A 125 12.37 5.32 -4.99
C ARG A 125 13.52 6.33 -5.11
N ALA A 126 13.31 7.48 -5.75
CA ALA A 126 14.29 8.57 -5.76
C ALA A 126 14.63 9.05 -4.34
N TYR A 127 13.61 9.19 -3.48
CA TYR A 127 13.81 9.53 -2.07
C TYR A 127 14.68 8.49 -1.34
N ILE A 128 14.43 7.19 -1.54
CA ILE A 128 15.25 6.10 -0.97
C ILE A 128 16.70 6.22 -1.46
N TYR A 129 16.91 6.40 -2.76
CA TYR A 129 18.25 6.59 -3.33
C TYR A 129 18.98 7.81 -2.73
N MET A 130 18.26 8.90 -2.46
CA MET A 130 18.83 10.07 -1.76
C MET A 130 19.32 9.71 -0.34
N GLN A 131 18.56 8.92 0.40
CA GLN A 131 18.95 8.45 1.74
C GLN A 131 20.18 7.53 1.69
N GLN A 132 20.27 6.71 0.66
CA GLN A 132 21.41 5.79 0.40
C GLN A 132 22.63 6.48 -0.21
N ARG A 133 22.54 7.78 -0.51
CA ARG A 133 23.57 8.57 -1.24
C ARG A 133 23.82 8.10 -2.67
N GLU A 134 22.88 7.36 -3.24
CA GLU A 134 22.89 6.91 -4.64
C GLU A 134 22.37 8.03 -5.57
N TYR A 135 23.07 9.16 -5.59
CA TYR A 135 22.60 10.41 -6.19
C TYR A 135 22.30 10.30 -7.69
N LYS A 136 23.10 9.53 -8.44
CA LYS A 136 22.85 9.31 -9.87
C LYS A 136 21.53 8.60 -10.13
N MET A 137 21.20 7.62 -9.30
CA MET A 137 19.94 6.89 -9.42
C MET A 137 18.75 7.76 -8.99
N ALA A 138 18.90 8.53 -7.92
CA ALA A 138 17.89 9.50 -7.49
C ALA A 138 17.59 10.52 -8.59
N LYS A 139 18.64 11.09 -9.22
CA LYS A 139 18.51 12.05 -10.32
C LYS A 139 17.72 11.48 -11.48
N ALA A 140 18.05 10.27 -11.91
CA ALA A 140 17.36 9.59 -13.01
C ALA A 140 15.85 9.43 -12.76
N ASP A 141 15.46 9.05 -11.53
CA ASP A 141 14.05 8.89 -11.18
C ASP A 141 13.33 10.24 -11.05
N TYR A 142 13.96 11.29 -10.47
CA TYR A 142 13.37 12.64 -10.42
C TYR A 142 13.22 13.25 -11.82
N GLU A 143 14.22 13.14 -12.67
CA GLU A 143 14.14 13.64 -14.06
C GLU A 143 13.03 12.94 -14.84
N ARG A 144 12.89 11.62 -14.62
CA ARG A 144 11.81 10.84 -15.24
C ARG A 144 10.45 11.26 -14.70
N LEU A 145 10.31 11.46 -13.40
CA LEU A 145 9.09 11.99 -12.79
C LEU A 145 8.71 13.33 -13.41
N LEU A 146 9.66 14.25 -13.60
CA LEU A 146 9.39 15.55 -14.18
C LEU A 146 9.10 15.52 -15.70
N LYS A 147 9.52 14.47 -16.41
CA LYS A 147 9.05 14.22 -17.78
C LYS A 147 7.59 13.76 -17.83
N VAL A 148 7.16 12.97 -16.85
CA VAL A 148 5.78 12.48 -16.74
C VAL A 148 4.86 13.58 -16.22
N ASN A 149 5.30 14.29 -15.20
CA ASN A 149 4.56 15.37 -14.54
C ASN A 149 5.47 16.58 -14.29
N PRO A 150 5.58 17.49 -15.26
CA PRO A 150 6.42 18.71 -15.11
C PRO A 150 5.98 19.63 -13.96
N ALA A 151 4.72 19.51 -13.51
CA ALA A 151 4.17 20.29 -12.42
C ALA A 151 4.45 19.67 -11.03
N SER A 152 5.07 18.48 -10.95
CA SER A 152 5.37 17.81 -9.68
C SER A 152 6.25 18.69 -8.79
N TYR A 153 5.65 19.24 -7.73
CA TYR A 153 6.37 20.04 -6.74
C TYR A 153 7.46 19.20 -6.05
N ASN A 154 7.11 18.00 -5.59
CA ASN A 154 8.06 17.12 -4.88
C ASN A 154 9.20 16.64 -5.79
N GLY A 155 8.93 16.41 -7.07
CA GLY A 155 9.95 16.07 -8.06
C GLY A 155 10.98 17.20 -8.23
N ARG A 156 10.51 18.45 -8.38
CA ARG A 156 11.38 19.64 -8.49
C ARG A 156 12.16 19.89 -7.21
N LEU A 157 11.51 19.80 -6.06
CA LEU A 157 12.17 19.98 -4.77
C LEU A 157 13.25 18.92 -4.54
N GLY A 158 12.95 17.65 -4.87
CA GLY A 158 13.89 16.54 -4.76
C GLY A 158 15.13 16.75 -5.62
N LEU A 159 14.95 17.16 -6.89
CA LEU A 159 16.05 17.44 -7.80
C LEU A 159 16.92 18.64 -7.34
N ALA A 160 16.29 19.74 -6.91
CA ALA A 160 17.02 20.90 -6.37
C ALA A 160 17.81 20.56 -5.09
N THR A 161 17.23 19.72 -4.22
CA THR A 161 17.91 19.24 -3.00
C THR A 161 19.12 18.36 -3.35
N LEU A 162 19.00 17.54 -4.38
CA LEU A 162 20.09 16.70 -4.88
C LEU A 162 21.23 17.57 -5.42
N GLU A 163 20.93 18.53 -6.29
CA GLU A 163 21.93 19.45 -6.87
C GLU A 163 22.67 20.23 -5.78
N GLN A 164 21.97 20.70 -4.76
CA GLN A 164 22.60 21.36 -3.61
C GLN A 164 23.56 20.43 -2.85
N LYS A 165 23.22 19.15 -2.73
CA LYS A 165 24.10 18.17 -2.07
C LYS A 165 25.31 17.83 -2.94
N GLU A 166 25.14 17.63 -4.24
CA GLU A 166 26.24 17.38 -5.18
C GLU A 166 27.22 18.57 -5.19
N GLY A 167 26.74 19.82 -5.28
CA GLY A 167 27.59 21.01 -5.24
C GLY A 167 28.44 21.14 -3.97
N LYS A 168 27.91 20.75 -2.80
CA LYS A 168 28.67 20.75 -1.55
C LYS A 168 29.76 19.67 -1.47
N TYR A 169 29.68 18.63 -2.26
CA TYR A 169 30.71 17.59 -2.31
C TYR A 169 31.82 17.91 -3.31
N GLU A 170 31.54 18.73 -4.33
CA GLU A 170 32.57 19.20 -5.29
C GLU A 170 33.43 20.33 -4.69
N GLU A 171 32.91 21.06 -3.70
CA GLU A 171 33.63 22.16 -3.03
C GLU A 171 34.45 21.70 -1.79
N ALA A 172 34.29 20.44 -1.35
CA ALA A 172 34.97 19.89 -0.17
C ALA A 172 36.14 18.96 -0.57
#